data_06b7d54ccd274d18268832e2c925a537
#
_entry.id   06b7d54ccd274d18268832e2c925a537
#
_cell.length_a   1.000
_cell.length_b   1.000
_cell.length_c   1.000
_cell.angle_alpha   90.00
_cell.angle_beta   90.00
_cell.angle_gamma   90.00
#
_symmetry.space_group_name_H-M   'P 1'
#
loop_
_entity.id
_entity.type
_entity.pdbx_description
1 polymer ?
#
loop_
_entity_poly.entity_id
_entity_poly.type
_entity_poly.pdbx_seq_one_letter_code
_entity_poly.pdbx_strand_id
1 'polypeptide(L)'
;LSKGIEYTVRENMIYFSLDKPGKFSIEINENRVNNLHVFANEPETEVPNPDDPGVVYFAPGFHRPKDLPGNAFTISSNTTVYLAPGAVVNGKFICNNVENVRFIGRGYIDNPVRGFEFTHSKNIEINGITVINPDHYTVLGGEVDGLKINNLKAFSCKGWSDGIDLMSCKNVEIKDI
;
A
#
# COMPACT_ATOMS: atom_id res chain seq x y z
N LEU A 1 -14.79 -18.67 -6.95
CA LEU A 1 -15.30 -19.22 -5.67
C LEU A 1 -16.00 -18.09 -4.93
N SER A 2 -17.35 -18.09 -4.91
CA SER A 2 -18.10 -17.11 -4.11
C SER A 2 -17.76 -17.32 -2.64
N LYS A 3 -17.44 -16.26 -1.92
CA LYS A 3 -17.22 -16.33 -0.47
C LYS A 3 -18.53 -16.54 0.32
N GLY A 4 -19.65 -16.85 -0.37
CA GLY A 4 -20.95 -17.08 0.28
C GLY A 4 -21.52 -15.85 0.98
N ILE A 5 -21.15 -14.64 0.53
CA ILE A 5 -21.71 -13.39 1.08
C ILE A 5 -23.13 -13.26 0.55
N GLU A 6 -24.11 -13.23 1.45
CA GLU A 6 -25.50 -12.98 1.10
C GLU A 6 -25.69 -11.53 0.66
N TYR A 7 -26.46 -11.35 -0.40
CA TYR A 7 -26.74 -10.02 -0.93
C TYR A 7 -28.18 -9.93 -1.45
N THR A 8 -28.68 -8.71 -1.54
CA THR A 8 -29.94 -8.39 -2.21
C THR A 8 -29.72 -7.31 -3.26
N VAL A 9 -30.48 -7.41 -4.35
CA VAL A 9 -30.48 -6.38 -5.41
C VAL A 9 -31.82 -5.67 -5.36
N ARG A 10 -31.80 -4.34 -5.27
CA ARG A 10 -32.98 -3.50 -5.38
C ARG A 10 -32.69 -2.39 -6.36
N GLU A 11 -33.47 -2.31 -7.41
CA GLU A 11 -33.21 -1.41 -8.53
C GLU A 11 -31.80 -1.66 -9.11
N ASN A 12 -30.92 -0.67 -9.08
CA ASN A 12 -29.53 -0.77 -9.57
C ASN A 12 -28.50 -0.81 -8.42
N MET A 13 -28.92 -1.18 -7.21
CA MET A 13 -28.04 -1.26 -6.05
C MET A 13 -27.94 -2.66 -5.49
N ILE A 14 -26.73 -3.02 -5.08
CA ILE A 14 -26.44 -4.29 -4.39
C ILE A 14 -26.22 -3.98 -2.91
N TYR A 15 -26.97 -4.65 -2.04
CA TYR A 15 -26.88 -4.54 -0.59
C TYR A 15 -26.31 -5.83 -0.02
N PHE A 16 -25.27 -5.73 0.78
CA PHE A 16 -24.71 -6.84 1.52
C PHE A 16 -24.13 -6.38 2.86
N SER A 17 -23.93 -7.32 3.76
CA SER A 17 -23.29 -7.07 5.06
C SER A 17 -22.11 -7.98 5.24
N LEU A 18 -21.10 -7.50 5.94
CA LEU A 18 -19.90 -8.26 6.29
C LEU A 18 -19.78 -8.36 7.80
N ASP A 19 -19.68 -9.57 8.31
CA ASP A 19 -19.50 -9.82 9.75
C ASP A 19 -18.05 -9.64 10.22
N LYS A 20 -17.11 -9.62 9.27
CA LYS A 20 -15.68 -9.47 9.53
C LYS A 20 -14.97 -8.82 8.36
N PRO A 21 -13.79 -8.23 8.60
CA PRO A 21 -12.94 -7.70 7.54
C PRO A 21 -12.62 -8.75 6.46
N GLY A 22 -12.43 -8.29 5.24
CA GLY A 22 -12.12 -9.19 4.13
C GLY A 22 -11.85 -8.47 2.82
N LYS A 23 -11.24 -9.21 1.91
CA LYS A 23 -10.94 -8.77 0.54
C LYS A 23 -11.71 -9.67 -0.42
N PHE A 24 -12.44 -9.06 -1.34
CA PHE A 24 -13.22 -9.77 -2.34
C PHE A 24 -13.47 -8.89 -3.57
N SER A 25 -13.93 -9.51 -4.64
CA SER A 25 -14.41 -8.81 -5.83
C SER A 25 -15.91 -9.04 -6.04
N ILE A 26 -16.58 -8.05 -6.59
CA ILE A 26 -17.93 -8.15 -7.08
C ILE A 26 -17.85 -8.25 -8.59
N GLU A 27 -18.21 -9.41 -9.12
CA GLU A 27 -18.26 -9.69 -10.55
C GLU A 27 -19.71 -9.59 -11.03
N ILE A 28 -19.96 -8.79 -12.07
CA ILE A 28 -21.29 -8.62 -12.66
C ILE A 28 -21.30 -9.33 -14.00
N ASN A 29 -22.30 -10.19 -14.24
CA ASN A 29 -22.48 -10.96 -15.46
C ASN A 29 -21.25 -11.82 -15.81
N GLU A 30 -20.65 -12.44 -14.79
CA GLU A 30 -19.45 -13.30 -14.94
C GLU A 30 -18.23 -12.58 -15.57
N ASN A 31 -18.25 -11.27 -15.59
CA ASN A 31 -17.14 -10.46 -16.10
C ASN A 31 -16.04 -10.34 -15.04
N ARG A 32 -14.94 -11.04 -15.26
CA ARG A 32 -13.78 -11.08 -14.34
C ARG A 32 -12.80 -9.94 -14.56
N VAL A 33 -12.90 -9.23 -15.68
CA VAL A 33 -11.99 -8.14 -16.03
C VAL A 33 -12.52 -6.81 -15.50
N ASN A 34 -13.83 -6.56 -15.65
CA ASN A 34 -14.48 -5.35 -15.15
C ASN A 34 -15.24 -5.68 -13.86
N ASN A 35 -14.50 -5.87 -12.80
CA ASN A 35 -15.04 -6.15 -11.47
C ASN A 35 -14.75 -5.01 -10.48
N LEU A 36 -15.46 -5.00 -9.37
CA LEU A 36 -15.22 -4.08 -8.27
C LEU A 36 -14.44 -4.81 -7.17
N HIS A 37 -13.23 -4.36 -6.86
CA HIS A 37 -12.48 -4.83 -5.70
C HIS A 37 -12.95 -4.12 -4.43
N VAL A 38 -13.29 -4.89 -3.41
CA VAL A 38 -13.74 -4.39 -2.11
C VAL A 38 -12.77 -4.84 -1.03
N PHE A 39 -12.21 -3.85 -0.31
CA PHE A 39 -11.29 -4.06 0.81
C PHE A 39 -11.95 -3.55 2.09
N ALA A 40 -12.69 -4.43 2.78
CA ALA A 40 -13.18 -4.14 4.11
C ALA A 40 -12.03 -4.34 5.10
N ASN A 41 -11.25 -3.30 5.32
CA ASN A 41 -10.14 -3.33 6.27
C ASN A 41 -10.64 -3.28 7.71
N GLU A 42 -9.84 -3.80 8.63
CA GLU A 42 -10.02 -3.49 10.05
C GLU A 42 -9.87 -1.99 10.30
N PRO A 43 -10.60 -1.43 11.28
CA PRO A 43 -10.36 -0.06 11.71
C PRO A 43 -8.88 0.16 12.05
N GLU A 44 -8.38 1.35 11.74
CA GLU A 44 -7.03 1.72 12.12
C GLU A 44 -6.94 1.86 13.64
N THR A 45 -5.99 1.18 14.23
CA THR A 45 -5.72 1.24 15.68
C THR A 45 -4.63 2.24 16.03
N GLU A 46 -3.88 2.71 15.03
CA GLU A 46 -2.77 3.62 15.18
C GLU A 46 -2.84 4.71 14.12
N VAL A 47 -3.12 5.92 14.54
CA VAL A 47 -3.08 7.13 13.71
C VAL A 47 -2.11 8.09 14.39
N PRO A 48 -0.92 8.33 13.82
CA PRO A 48 0.06 9.21 14.45
C PRO A 48 -0.39 10.66 14.42
N ASN A 49 0.05 11.46 15.39
CA ASN A 49 -0.16 12.89 15.36
C ASN A 49 0.79 13.51 14.30
N PRO A 50 0.26 14.34 13.37
CA PRO A 50 1.08 15.00 12.35
C PRO A 50 2.24 15.85 12.90
N ASP A 51 2.11 16.34 14.13
CA ASP A 51 3.09 17.22 14.77
C ASP A 51 4.15 16.45 15.59
N ASP A 52 4.05 15.12 15.66
CA ASP A 52 5.01 14.30 16.40
C ASP A 52 6.37 14.25 15.68
N PRO A 53 7.48 14.30 16.40
CA PRO A 53 8.80 14.12 15.82
C PRO A 53 8.94 12.78 15.08
N GLY A 54 9.50 12.81 13.89
CA GLY A 54 9.68 11.60 13.07
C GLY A 54 8.42 11.12 12.35
N VAL A 55 7.36 11.91 12.30
CA VAL A 55 6.16 11.63 11.52
C VAL A 55 6.18 12.44 10.21
N VAL A 56 5.98 11.73 9.10
CA VAL A 56 5.69 12.32 7.78
C VAL A 56 4.24 12.01 7.45
N TYR A 57 3.37 13.01 7.57
CA TYR A 57 1.93 12.83 7.46
C TYR A 57 1.39 13.33 6.12
N PHE A 58 0.79 12.44 5.36
CA PHE A 58 0.04 12.77 4.15
C PHE A 58 -1.45 12.82 4.47
N ALA A 59 -2.00 14.03 4.58
CA ALA A 59 -3.43 14.26 4.79
C ALA A 59 -4.26 13.84 3.56
N PRO A 60 -5.60 13.70 3.69
CA PRO A 60 -6.46 13.48 2.52
C PRO A 60 -6.21 14.52 1.43
N GLY A 61 -6.08 14.08 0.17
CA GLY A 61 -5.78 14.93 -0.97
C GLY A 61 -4.64 14.40 -1.82
N PHE A 62 -4.27 15.16 -2.86
CA PHE A 62 -3.23 14.77 -3.82
C PHE A 62 -1.88 15.39 -3.43
N HIS A 63 -0.87 14.54 -3.32
CA HIS A 63 0.50 14.89 -2.94
C HIS A 63 1.47 14.48 -4.03
N ARG A 64 2.27 15.43 -4.47
CA ARG A 64 3.37 15.18 -5.41
C ARG A 64 4.63 15.88 -4.90
N PRO A 65 5.78 15.20 -4.88
CA PRO A 65 7.02 15.87 -4.51
C PRO A 65 7.34 16.95 -5.55
N LYS A 66 7.51 18.18 -5.08
CA LYS A 66 7.96 19.29 -5.92
C LYS A 66 9.48 19.29 -5.94
N ASP A 67 10.04 19.37 -7.15
CA ASP A 67 11.48 19.53 -7.36
C ASP A 67 12.36 18.39 -6.79
N LEU A 68 11.77 17.21 -6.55
CA LEU A 68 12.52 16.02 -6.16
C LEU A 68 12.84 15.15 -7.36
N PRO A 69 14.10 14.78 -7.58
CA PRO A 69 14.50 13.93 -8.69
C PRO A 69 13.73 12.59 -8.70
N GLY A 70 13.15 12.24 -9.85
CA GLY A 70 12.42 10.99 -10.02
C GLY A 70 11.14 10.87 -9.17
N ASN A 71 10.55 11.97 -8.73
CA ASN A 71 9.39 12.01 -7.84
C ASN A 71 9.58 11.13 -6.59
N ALA A 72 10.75 11.21 -5.96
CA ALA A 72 11.11 10.35 -4.85
C ALA A 72 11.09 11.09 -3.50
N PHE A 73 10.46 10.48 -2.50
CA PHE A 73 10.58 10.87 -1.11
C PHE A 73 11.67 10.02 -0.45
N THR A 74 12.80 10.62 -0.11
CA THR A 74 13.84 9.94 0.67
C THR A 74 13.49 9.99 2.15
N ILE A 75 13.44 8.83 2.78
CA ILE A 75 13.01 8.69 4.17
C ILE A 75 14.23 8.41 5.05
N SER A 76 14.29 9.09 6.19
CA SER A 76 15.33 8.92 7.20
C SER A 76 14.99 7.83 8.21
N SER A 77 15.99 7.39 8.99
CA SER A 77 15.78 6.46 10.10
C SER A 77 14.80 7.00 11.14
N ASN A 78 14.14 6.10 11.85
CA ASN A 78 13.18 6.40 12.93
C ASN A 78 11.99 7.25 12.46
N THR A 79 11.51 7.01 11.23
CA THR A 79 10.40 7.76 10.64
C THR A 79 9.16 6.88 10.47
N THR A 80 8.02 7.40 10.85
CA THR A 80 6.70 6.87 10.50
C THR A 80 6.10 7.71 9.38
N VAL A 81 5.92 7.11 8.21
CA VAL A 81 5.21 7.72 7.08
C VAL A 81 3.76 7.26 7.13
N TYR A 82 2.85 8.18 7.35
CA TYR A 82 1.42 7.90 7.41
C TYR A 82 0.69 8.46 6.20
N LEU A 83 0.00 7.58 5.48
CA LEU A 83 -0.89 7.96 4.40
C LEU A 83 -2.34 7.85 4.90
N ALA A 84 -2.95 8.97 5.23
CA ALA A 84 -4.33 9.00 5.73
C ALA A 84 -5.32 8.42 4.70
N PRO A 85 -6.47 7.91 5.13
CA PRO A 85 -7.56 7.58 4.21
C PRO A 85 -7.89 8.78 3.31
N GLY A 86 -7.88 8.57 1.98
CA GLY A 86 -8.06 9.64 1.00
C GLY A 86 -6.79 10.41 0.60
N ALA A 87 -5.64 10.10 1.18
CA ALA A 87 -4.36 10.58 0.66
C ALA A 87 -3.97 9.84 -0.62
N VAL A 88 -3.54 10.57 -1.63
CA VAL A 88 -3.02 10.04 -2.91
C VAL A 88 -1.64 10.63 -3.14
N VAL A 89 -0.62 9.79 -3.10
CA VAL A 89 0.78 10.19 -3.29
C VAL A 89 1.24 9.79 -4.69
N ASN A 90 1.52 10.77 -5.54
CA ASN A 90 2.12 10.53 -6.86
C ASN A 90 3.64 10.63 -6.75
N GLY A 91 4.27 9.52 -6.45
CA GLY A 91 5.71 9.43 -6.23
C GLY A 91 6.11 8.09 -5.63
N LYS A 92 7.36 7.93 -5.30
CA LYS A 92 7.92 6.73 -4.67
C LYS A 92 8.59 7.04 -3.34
N PHE A 93 8.73 6.03 -2.49
CA PHE A 93 9.48 6.14 -1.24
C PHE A 93 10.80 5.38 -1.32
N ILE A 94 11.88 6.03 -0.90
CA ILE A 94 13.23 5.46 -0.89
C ILE A 94 13.78 5.41 0.53
N CYS A 95 14.21 4.23 0.94
CA CYS A 95 14.99 3.98 2.16
C CYS A 95 16.35 3.41 1.76
N ASN A 96 17.42 4.15 2.01
CA ASN A 96 18.78 3.69 1.73
C ASN A 96 19.65 3.87 2.97
N ASN A 97 20.17 2.76 3.50
CA ASN A 97 20.99 2.74 4.71
C ASN A 97 20.30 3.39 5.92
N VAL A 98 19.04 3.02 6.15
CA VAL A 98 18.20 3.53 7.26
C VAL A 98 17.64 2.38 8.09
N GLU A 99 17.14 2.72 9.28
CA GLU A 99 16.50 1.76 10.18
C GLU A 99 15.25 2.32 10.85
N ASN A 100 14.37 1.40 11.31
CA ASN A 100 13.15 1.72 12.03
C ASN A 100 12.23 2.66 11.24
N VAL A 101 11.86 2.26 10.03
CA VAL A 101 10.93 3.04 9.19
C VAL A 101 9.63 2.29 9.02
N ARG A 102 8.52 3.00 9.18
CA ARG A 102 7.18 2.45 9.05
C ARG A 102 6.39 3.23 8.00
N PHE A 103 5.75 2.53 7.09
CA PHE A 103 4.80 3.07 6.13
C PHE A 103 3.41 2.51 6.46
N ILE A 104 2.55 3.31 7.04
CA ILE A 104 1.25 2.86 7.54
C ILE A 104 0.11 3.74 7.05
N GLY A 105 -1.11 3.25 7.15
CA GLY A 105 -2.32 4.00 6.79
C GLY A 105 -3.17 3.30 5.73
N ARG A 106 -4.11 4.05 5.14
CA ARG A 106 -5.07 3.55 4.15
C ARG A 106 -5.07 4.39 2.86
N GLY A 107 -4.05 5.21 2.67
CA GLY A 107 -3.89 6.00 1.45
C GLY A 107 -3.36 5.20 0.27
N TYR A 108 -3.15 5.92 -0.83
CA TYR A 108 -2.74 5.37 -2.12
C TYR A 108 -1.40 5.96 -2.57
N ILE A 109 -0.59 5.12 -3.23
CA ILE A 109 0.51 5.57 -4.08
C ILE A 109 0.05 5.36 -5.52
N ASP A 110 0.02 6.44 -6.30
CA ASP A 110 -0.54 6.45 -7.66
C ASP A 110 0.54 6.69 -8.71
N ASN A 111 0.56 5.84 -9.74
CA ASN A 111 1.47 5.91 -10.87
C ASN A 111 2.96 6.13 -10.50
N PRO A 112 3.52 5.42 -9.52
CA PRO A 112 4.95 5.52 -9.25
C PRO A 112 5.75 4.73 -10.29
N VAL A 113 7.03 5.06 -10.46
CA VAL A 113 7.95 4.15 -11.16
C VAL A 113 8.08 2.84 -10.39
N ARG A 114 8.29 2.95 -9.07
CA ARG A 114 8.17 1.88 -8.06
C ARG A 114 7.46 2.46 -6.84
N GLY A 115 6.74 1.65 -6.10
CA GLY A 115 6.08 2.14 -4.88
C GLY A 115 7.10 2.41 -3.77
N PHE A 116 7.92 1.40 -3.47
CA PHE A 116 8.91 1.42 -2.41
C PHE A 116 10.24 0.86 -2.91
N GLU A 117 11.34 1.51 -2.56
CA GLU A 117 12.70 1.05 -2.80
C GLU A 117 13.48 1.03 -1.50
N PHE A 118 13.91 -0.16 -1.05
CA PHE A 118 14.67 -0.34 0.18
C PHE A 118 16.02 -0.96 -0.13
N THR A 119 17.10 -0.34 0.34
CA THR A 119 18.46 -0.87 0.18
C THR A 119 19.23 -0.73 1.48
N HIS A 120 20.02 -1.76 1.84
CA HIS A 120 20.92 -1.78 3.00
C HIS A 120 20.24 -1.29 4.30
N SER A 121 18.96 -1.61 4.49
CA SER A 121 18.13 -1.04 5.56
C SER A 121 17.69 -2.10 6.57
N LYS A 122 17.23 -1.65 7.75
CA LYS A 122 16.80 -2.56 8.83
C LYS A 122 15.46 -2.15 9.40
N ASN A 123 14.68 -3.17 9.81
CA ASN A 123 13.43 -2.99 10.52
C ASN A 123 12.47 -2.04 9.78
N ILE A 124 12.03 -2.47 8.60
CA ILE A 124 11.10 -1.73 7.74
C ILE A 124 9.72 -2.39 7.79
N GLU A 125 8.67 -1.58 7.91
CA GLU A 125 7.28 -2.03 7.91
C GLU A 125 6.47 -1.31 6.83
N ILE A 126 5.63 -2.07 6.10
CA ILE A 126 4.54 -1.54 5.27
C ILE A 126 3.24 -2.14 5.79
N ASN A 127 2.22 -1.30 6.07
CA ASN A 127 0.92 -1.78 6.52
C ASN A 127 -0.24 -0.95 5.96
N GLY A 128 -1.11 -1.59 5.20
CA GLY A 128 -2.43 -1.07 4.82
C GLY A 128 -2.49 -0.25 3.54
N ILE A 129 -1.37 0.11 2.94
CA ILE A 129 -1.27 0.99 1.78
C ILE A 129 -1.71 0.29 0.49
N THR A 130 -2.23 1.06 -0.46
CA THR A 130 -2.57 0.58 -1.81
C THR A 130 -1.67 1.25 -2.84
N VAL A 131 -1.07 0.47 -3.74
CA VAL A 131 -0.26 0.98 -4.86
C VAL A 131 -0.99 0.72 -6.17
N ILE A 132 -1.17 1.75 -6.98
CA ILE A 132 -1.91 1.68 -8.23
C ILE A 132 -1.00 2.07 -9.40
N ASN A 133 -1.01 1.24 -10.44
CA ASN A 133 -0.30 1.45 -11.70
C ASN A 133 1.20 1.74 -11.57
N PRO A 134 1.97 1.01 -10.75
CA PRO A 134 3.42 1.15 -10.78
C PRO A 134 3.95 0.76 -12.17
N ASP A 135 4.99 1.46 -12.65
CA ASP A 135 5.66 1.13 -13.91
C ASP A 135 6.52 -0.14 -13.79
N HIS A 136 6.98 -0.42 -12.56
CA HIS A 136 7.88 -1.50 -12.22
C HIS A 136 7.44 -2.15 -10.89
N TYR A 137 8.32 -2.75 -10.11
CA TYR A 137 7.98 -3.39 -8.83
C TYR A 137 7.19 -2.49 -7.90
N THR A 138 6.21 -3.06 -7.21
CA THR A 138 5.51 -2.37 -6.12
C THR A 138 6.47 -2.16 -4.94
N VAL A 139 7.22 -3.20 -4.58
CA VAL A 139 8.28 -3.15 -3.56
C VAL A 139 9.55 -3.75 -4.13
N LEU A 140 10.64 -3.00 -4.11
CA LEU A 140 11.99 -3.47 -4.37
C LEU A 140 12.78 -3.47 -3.06
N GLY A 141 13.32 -4.62 -2.66
CA GLY A 141 14.16 -4.76 -1.47
C GLY A 141 15.52 -5.37 -1.80
N GLY A 142 16.61 -4.69 -1.43
CA GLY A 142 17.97 -5.19 -1.53
C GLY A 142 18.71 -5.11 -0.20
N GLU A 143 19.19 -6.24 0.32
CA GLU A 143 19.94 -6.31 1.59
C GLU A 143 19.20 -5.68 2.79
N VAL A 144 17.91 -6.00 2.94
CA VAL A 144 17.09 -5.54 4.08
C VAL A 144 17.03 -6.62 5.15
N ASP A 145 17.26 -6.25 6.39
CA ASP A 145 17.13 -7.12 7.55
C ASP A 145 15.93 -6.71 8.42
N GLY A 146 14.92 -7.56 8.52
CA GLY A 146 13.66 -7.25 9.21
C GLY A 146 12.70 -6.44 8.31
N LEU A 147 12.05 -7.09 7.35
CA LEU A 147 11.03 -6.47 6.51
C LEU A 147 9.67 -7.10 6.79
N LYS A 148 8.70 -6.25 7.17
CA LYS A 148 7.31 -6.67 7.38
C LYS A 148 6.41 -5.99 6.38
N ILE A 149 5.66 -6.78 5.61
CA ILE A 149 4.66 -6.27 4.66
C ILE A 149 3.33 -6.90 5.02
N ASN A 150 2.38 -6.07 5.44
CA ASN A 150 1.05 -6.51 5.82
C ASN A 150 -0.02 -5.67 5.12
N ASN A 151 -1.08 -6.32 4.66
CA ASN A 151 -2.24 -5.68 4.07
C ASN A 151 -1.88 -4.67 2.94
N LEU A 152 -0.84 -4.96 2.18
CA LEU A 152 -0.49 -4.21 0.96
C LEU A 152 -1.41 -4.65 -0.18
N LYS A 153 -1.91 -3.71 -0.97
CA LYS A 153 -2.65 -3.98 -2.20
C LYS A 153 -1.91 -3.36 -3.37
N ALA A 154 -1.81 -4.08 -4.49
CA ALA A 154 -1.16 -3.59 -5.68
C ALA A 154 -1.97 -3.96 -6.93
N PHE A 155 -2.18 -2.98 -7.80
CA PHE A 155 -2.87 -3.16 -9.07
C PHE A 155 -2.11 -2.49 -10.19
N SER A 156 -1.81 -3.24 -11.25
CA SER A 156 -1.24 -2.68 -12.48
C SER A 156 -1.57 -3.55 -13.69
N CYS A 157 -1.60 -2.93 -14.84
CA CYS A 157 -1.66 -3.61 -16.14
C CYS A 157 -0.39 -3.38 -16.98
N LYS A 158 0.68 -2.82 -16.38
CA LYS A 158 1.94 -2.52 -17.07
C LYS A 158 2.85 -3.75 -17.12
N GLY A 159 3.61 -3.90 -18.19
CA GLY A 159 4.35 -5.13 -18.48
C GLY A 159 5.52 -5.47 -17.53
N TRP A 160 6.01 -4.52 -16.75
CA TRP A 160 7.13 -4.70 -15.81
C TRP A 160 6.72 -4.46 -14.35
N SER A 161 5.42 -4.47 -14.08
CA SER A 161 4.87 -4.17 -12.77
C SER A 161 4.72 -5.40 -11.88
N ASP A 162 5.82 -6.11 -11.65
CA ASP A 162 5.85 -7.20 -10.68
C ASP A 162 5.52 -6.69 -9.26
N GLY A 163 5.04 -7.57 -8.41
CA GLY A 163 4.60 -7.18 -7.06
C GLY A 163 5.77 -6.85 -6.15
N ILE A 164 6.36 -7.86 -5.53
CA ILE A 164 7.41 -7.71 -4.52
C ILE A 164 8.65 -8.47 -4.99
N ASP A 165 9.74 -7.76 -5.17
CA ASP A 165 11.05 -8.30 -5.55
C ASP A 165 12.08 -8.04 -4.45
N LEU A 166 12.60 -9.12 -3.85
CA LEU A 166 13.49 -9.05 -2.69
C LEU A 166 14.78 -9.81 -2.98
N MET A 167 15.91 -9.13 -2.87
CA MET A 167 17.25 -9.69 -3.06
C MET A 167 18.07 -9.61 -1.78
N SER A 168 18.63 -10.72 -1.34
CA SER A 168 19.50 -10.80 -0.15
C SER A 168 18.87 -10.26 1.14
N CYS A 169 17.54 -10.31 1.25
CA CYS A 169 16.81 -9.88 2.44
C CYS A 169 16.75 -10.99 3.49
N LYS A 170 16.65 -10.61 4.77
CA LYS A 170 16.54 -11.52 5.92
C LYS A 170 15.36 -11.13 6.80
N ASN A 171 14.87 -12.10 7.58
CA ASN A 171 13.78 -11.87 8.54
C ASN A 171 12.58 -11.19 7.90
N VAL A 172 12.13 -11.73 6.75
CA VAL A 172 11.02 -11.18 5.96
C VAL A 172 9.71 -11.83 6.36
N GLU A 173 8.70 -11.03 6.61
CA GLU A 173 7.34 -11.46 6.87
C GLU A 173 6.38 -10.75 5.91
N ILE A 174 5.62 -11.52 5.12
CA ILE A 174 4.63 -10.99 4.16
C ILE A 174 3.29 -11.65 4.47
N LYS A 175 2.29 -10.84 4.79
CA LYS A 175 0.95 -11.29 5.14
C LYS A 175 -0.12 -10.47 4.44
N ASP A 176 -1.26 -11.10 4.21
CA ASP A 176 -2.50 -10.44 3.79
C ASP A 176 -2.34 -9.51 2.58
N ILE A 177 -1.75 -10.05 1.49
CA ILE A 177 -1.53 -9.36 0.22
C ILE A 177 -2.73 -9.56 -0.71
#